data_a75dcd3f6a40cd3dca28c452f54bf3f3
#
_entry.id   a75dcd3f6a40cd3dca28c452f54bf3f3
#
_cell.length_a   1.000
_cell.length_b   1.000
_cell.length_c   1.000
_cell.angle_alpha   90.00
_cell.angle_beta   90.00
_cell.angle_gamma   90.00
#
_symmetry.space_group_name_H-M   'P 1'
#
loop_
_entity.id
_entity.type
_entity.pdbx_description
1 polymer ?
#
loop_
_entity_poly.entity_id
_entity_poly.type
_entity_poly.pdbx_seq_one_letter_code
_entity_poly.pdbx_strand_id
1 'polypeptide(L)'
;LANTWDYGNLGVELKNNVKKAWWQKFVMESPYNVGVDCAILMNPQTWVASGHLGGFSDPLMDCKECHERFRADKMIEDYCAENNIELEGSVDAWTQEQMKDFIEEHQIPCPTCGKHNFTDIRQFNLMFKTFQGVTEDARNTVYLRPETAQGIFVNFKNVQRTSRKKLPFGIGQIGKSFRNEITPGNFTFRTREFEQMELEFFCKPDTDLEWFAYWKQFCLDWLYSLGLKEEEIRYRDHSPEELCFYSKATTDVEFLFPFG
;
A
#
# COMPACT_ATOMS: atom_id res chain seq x y z
N LEU A 1 16.22 -5.84 -13.97
CA LEU A 1 15.84 -6.39 -12.68
C LEU A 1 14.39 -6.86 -12.74
N ALA A 2 14.11 -8.09 -12.30
CA ALA A 2 12.77 -8.64 -12.37
C ALA A 2 11.77 -7.80 -11.53
N ASN A 3 10.58 -7.57 -12.12
CA ASN A 3 9.49 -6.83 -11.47
C ASN A 3 9.80 -5.36 -11.09
N THR A 4 10.73 -4.78 -11.81
CA THR A 4 10.91 -3.34 -11.96
C THR A 4 10.78 -3.00 -13.44
N TRP A 5 10.16 -1.86 -13.75
CA TRP A 5 9.74 -1.55 -15.10
C TRP A 5 10.19 -0.16 -15.51
N ASP A 6 10.73 -0.07 -16.70
CA ASP A 6 10.99 1.20 -17.36
C ASP A 6 9.74 1.59 -18.19
N TYR A 7 9.38 2.85 -18.13
CA TYR A 7 8.30 3.39 -18.95
C TYR A 7 8.89 4.00 -20.22
N GLY A 8 8.52 3.47 -21.38
CA GLY A 8 8.89 4.02 -22.66
C GLY A 8 8.22 5.37 -22.95
N ASN A 9 8.44 5.91 -24.15
CA ASN A 9 7.96 7.24 -24.53
C ASN A 9 6.45 7.45 -24.33
N LEU A 10 5.60 6.51 -24.71
CA LEU A 10 4.14 6.64 -24.51
C LEU A 10 3.75 6.46 -23.04
N GLY A 11 4.39 5.52 -22.34
CA GLY A 11 4.10 5.25 -20.93
C GLY A 11 4.48 6.41 -20.02
N VAL A 12 5.63 7.07 -20.26
CA VAL A 12 6.05 8.23 -19.47
C VAL A 12 5.14 9.43 -19.69
N GLU A 13 4.67 9.66 -20.91
CA GLU A 13 3.71 10.73 -21.20
C GLU A 13 2.36 10.48 -20.52
N LEU A 14 1.85 9.24 -20.56
CA LEU A 14 0.63 8.86 -19.84
C LEU A 14 0.77 9.11 -18.33
N LYS A 15 1.87 8.64 -17.74
CA LYS A 15 2.15 8.88 -16.30
C LYS A 15 2.17 10.36 -15.95
N ASN A 16 2.86 11.16 -16.75
CA ASN A 16 2.97 12.61 -16.54
C ASN A 16 1.61 13.30 -16.67
N ASN A 17 0.79 12.89 -17.64
CA ASN A 17 -0.55 13.44 -17.82
C ASN A 17 -1.46 13.11 -16.63
N VAL A 18 -1.44 11.86 -16.14
CA VAL A 18 -2.21 11.46 -14.95
C VAL A 18 -1.76 12.23 -13.71
N LYS A 19 -0.45 12.32 -13.45
CA LYS A 19 0.10 13.09 -12.34
C LYS A 19 -0.28 14.57 -12.42
N LYS A 20 -0.20 15.17 -13.60
CA LYS A 20 -0.58 16.57 -13.82
C LYS A 20 -2.07 16.80 -13.57
N ALA A 21 -2.93 15.92 -14.08
CA ALA A 21 -4.38 16.00 -13.88
C ALA A 21 -4.74 15.88 -12.40
N TRP A 22 -4.11 14.94 -11.68
CA TRP A 22 -4.32 14.78 -10.25
C TRP A 22 -3.85 16.02 -9.47
N TRP A 23 -2.64 16.50 -9.73
CA TRP A 23 -2.08 17.68 -9.06
C TRP A 23 -2.93 18.92 -9.28
N GLN A 24 -3.37 19.13 -10.52
CA GLN A 24 -4.26 20.23 -10.88
C GLN A 24 -5.56 20.14 -10.06
N LYS A 25 -6.21 18.98 -10.03
CA LYS A 25 -7.52 18.82 -9.41
C LYS A 25 -7.45 18.81 -7.89
N PHE A 26 -6.52 18.04 -7.33
CA PHE A 26 -6.46 17.81 -5.87
C PHE A 26 -5.68 18.89 -5.12
N VAL A 27 -4.72 19.55 -5.76
CA VAL A 27 -3.87 20.54 -5.10
C VAL A 27 -4.14 21.95 -5.59
N MET A 28 -4.05 22.19 -6.89
CA MET A 28 -4.08 23.57 -7.42
C MET A 28 -5.49 24.20 -7.42
N GLU A 29 -6.51 23.46 -7.75
CA GLU A 29 -7.91 23.93 -7.78
C GLU A 29 -8.56 23.92 -6.38
N SER A 30 -8.03 23.18 -5.45
CA SER A 30 -8.60 23.07 -4.11
C SER A 30 -8.26 24.32 -3.27
N PRO A 31 -9.25 24.98 -2.66
CA PRO A 31 -9.00 26.09 -1.73
C PRO A 31 -8.38 25.61 -0.41
N TYR A 32 -8.42 24.34 -0.14
CA TYR A 32 -7.97 23.75 1.13
C TYR A 32 -6.52 23.25 1.05
N ASN A 33 -6.10 22.72 -0.09
CA ASN A 33 -4.90 21.89 -0.19
C ASN A 33 -3.66 22.69 -0.55
N VAL A 34 -2.52 22.15 -0.18
CA VAL A 34 -1.18 22.60 -0.57
C VAL A 34 -0.31 21.39 -0.91
N GLY A 35 0.77 21.61 -1.63
CA GLY A 35 1.67 20.53 -2.03
C GLY A 35 2.96 20.49 -1.23
N VAL A 36 3.57 19.31 -1.12
CA VAL A 36 4.93 19.08 -0.64
C VAL A 36 5.65 18.09 -1.54
N ASP A 37 6.98 18.10 -1.45
CA ASP A 37 7.84 17.06 -2.00
C ASP A 37 8.85 16.67 -0.92
N CYS A 38 8.61 15.53 -0.26
CA CYS A 38 9.41 15.06 0.85
C CYS A 38 10.50 14.11 0.36
N ALA A 39 11.65 14.11 1.04
CA ALA A 39 12.74 13.20 0.74
C ALA A 39 12.32 11.73 0.88
N ILE A 40 12.86 10.86 0.00
CA ILE A 40 12.66 9.40 0.08
C ILE A 40 13.33 8.85 1.34
N LEU A 41 14.57 9.28 1.61
CA LEU A 41 15.34 8.89 2.78
C LEU A 41 14.96 9.79 3.95
N MET A 42 14.48 9.18 5.01
CA MET A 42 14.00 9.86 6.22
C MET A 42 14.71 9.29 7.45
N ASN A 43 14.60 10.00 8.56
CA ASN A 43 15.11 9.49 9.83
C ASN A 43 14.48 8.12 10.12
N PRO A 44 15.27 7.06 10.41
CA PRO A 44 14.75 5.72 10.70
C PRO A 44 13.72 5.68 11.84
N GLN A 45 13.78 6.62 12.79
CA GLN A 45 12.79 6.73 13.86
C GLN A 45 11.38 7.00 13.35
N THR A 46 11.23 7.59 12.18
CA THR A 46 9.92 7.75 11.53
C THR A 46 9.26 6.39 11.30
N TRP A 47 10.04 5.40 10.84
CA TRP A 47 9.57 4.05 10.55
C TRP A 47 9.35 3.21 11.80
N VAL A 48 10.05 3.50 12.88
CA VAL A 48 9.75 2.93 14.20
C VAL A 48 8.41 3.46 14.71
N ALA A 49 8.24 4.79 14.67
CA ALA A 49 7.04 5.46 15.18
C ALA A 49 5.77 5.10 14.40
N SER A 50 5.88 4.90 13.09
CA SER A 50 4.77 4.49 12.21
C SER A 50 4.49 2.97 12.23
N GLY A 51 5.32 2.18 12.92
CA GLY A 51 5.17 0.73 13.02
C GLY A 51 5.71 -0.08 11.83
N HIS A 52 6.21 0.57 10.77
CA HIS A 52 6.69 -0.13 9.57
C HIS A 52 7.87 -1.07 9.85
N LEU A 53 8.77 -0.72 10.74
CA LEU A 53 9.90 -1.62 11.06
C LEU A 53 9.48 -2.85 11.85
N GLY A 54 8.38 -2.77 12.60
CA GLY A 54 7.90 -3.88 13.42
C GLY A 54 6.81 -4.74 12.79
N GLY A 55 5.94 -4.15 11.95
CA GLY A 55 4.71 -4.80 11.48
C GLY A 55 4.50 -4.82 9.96
N PHE A 56 5.33 -4.12 9.18
CA PHE A 56 5.18 -4.13 7.72
C PHE A 56 5.91 -5.33 7.12
N SER A 57 5.32 -6.51 7.28
CA SER A 57 5.95 -7.78 6.91
C SER A 57 4.94 -8.80 6.40
N ASP A 58 5.39 -9.65 5.47
CA ASP A 58 4.64 -10.79 4.96
C ASP A 58 5.06 -12.08 5.66
N PRO A 59 4.12 -13.00 5.94
CA PRO A 59 4.42 -14.33 6.46
C PRO A 59 4.91 -15.22 5.32
N LEU A 60 6.19 -15.55 5.30
CA LEU A 60 6.83 -16.35 4.25
C LEU A 60 7.16 -17.76 4.68
N MET A 61 6.99 -18.71 3.76
CA MET A 61 7.47 -20.06 3.85
C MET A 61 8.03 -20.54 2.51
N ASP A 62 8.98 -21.47 2.56
CA ASP A 62 9.57 -22.08 1.37
C ASP A 62 9.13 -23.55 1.27
N CYS A 63 8.80 -24.03 0.06
CA CYS A 63 8.64 -25.45 -0.18
C CYS A 63 10.02 -26.12 -0.16
N LYS A 64 10.22 -27.15 0.67
CA LYS A 64 11.49 -27.89 0.77
C LYS A 64 11.82 -28.76 -0.44
N GLU A 65 10.80 -29.04 -1.26
CA GLU A 65 10.93 -29.92 -2.44
C GLU A 65 11.32 -29.15 -3.70
N CYS A 66 10.58 -28.07 -4.03
CA CYS A 66 10.84 -27.28 -5.24
C CYS A 66 11.57 -25.96 -4.97
N HIS A 67 11.80 -25.62 -3.70
CA HIS A 67 12.49 -24.40 -3.25
C HIS A 67 11.77 -23.08 -3.64
N GLU A 68 10.51 -23.17 -4.07
CA GLU A 68 9.68 -22.00 -4.33
C GLU A 68 9.22 -21.36 -3.01
N ARG A 69 9.06 -20.05 -3.05
CA ARG A 69 8.68 -19.24 -1.90
C ARG A 69 7.25 -18.74 -2.04
N PHE A 70 6.50 -18.82 -0.95
CA PHE A 70 5.09 -18.43 -0.88
C PHE A 70 4.80 -17.55 0.31
N ARG A 71 3.78 -16.71 0.17
CA ARG A 71 3.10 -16.08 1.30
C ARG A 71 2.13 -17.10 1.89
N ALA A 72 2.26 -17.37 3.18
CA ALA A 72 1.43 -18.36 3.86
C ALA A 72 -0.05 -17.93 3.90
N ASP A 73 -0.31 -16.65 4.15
CA ASP A 73 -1.65 -16.06 4.15
C ASP A 73 -2.35 -16.23 2.79
N LYS A 74 -1.68 -15.89 1.70
CA LYS A 74 -2.24 -16.02 0.35
C LYS A 74 -2.49 -17.47 -0.03
N MET A 75 -1.59 -18.38 0.32
CA MET A 75 -1.76 -19.78 0.05
C MET A 75 -2.99 -20.37 0.78
N ILE A 76 -3.27 -19.89 2.00
CA ILE A 76 -4.48 -20.25 2.73
C ILE A 76 -5.73 -19.68 2.06
N GLU A 77 -5.72 -18.39 1.70
CA GLU A 77 -6.84 -17.74 1.01
C GLU A 77 -7.19 -18.44 -0.32
N ASP A 78 -6.17 -18.69 -1.15
CA ASP A 78 -6.35 -19.37 -2.45
C ASP A 78 -6.92 -20.79 -2.26
N TYR A 79 -6.38 -21.55 -1.32
CA TYR A 79 -6.88 -22.87 -0.99
C TYR A 79 -8.34 -22.84 -0.50
N CYS A 80 -8.70 -21.92 0.36
CA CYS A 80 -10.05 -21.78 0.87
C CYS A 80 -11.02 -21.38 -0.25
N ALA A 81 -10.62 -20.48 -1.14
CA ALA A 81 -11.43 -20.10 -2.30
C ALA A 81 -11.68 -21.29 -3.25
N GLU A 82 -10.65 -22.08 -3.55
CA GLU A 82 -10.76 -23.25 -4.41
C GLU A 82 -11.64 -24.37 -3.80
N ASN A 83 -11.64 -24.49 -2.48
CA ASN A 83 -12.38 -25.55 -1.77
C ASN A 83 -13.71 -25.07 -1.16
N ASN A 84 -14.14 -23.83 -1.41
CA ASN A 84 -15.33 -23.20 -0.85
C ASN A 84 -15.37 -23.27 0.69
N ILE A 85 -14.24 -23.03 1.35
CA ILE A 85 -14.12 -22.96 2.81
C ILE A 85 -14.34 -21.49 3.21
N GLU A 86 -15.34 -21.23 4.04
CA GLU A 86 -15.56 -19.91 4.61
C GLU A 86 -14.57 -19.65 5.74
N LEU A 87 -13.85 -18.52 5.65
CA LEU A 87 -12.92 -18.07 6.67
C LEU A 87 -13.61 -17.10 7.64
N GLU A 88 -13.40 -17.28 8.92
CA GLU A 88 -13.81 -16.30 9.92
C GLU A 88 -12.77 -15.17 9.99
N GLY A 89 -13.05 -14.07 9.29
CA GLY A 89 -12.17 -12.89 9.23
C GLY A 89 -11.03 -13.01 8.22
N SER A 90 -10.11 -12.04 8.29
CA SER A 90 -8.95 -11.98 7.38
C SER A 90 -7.78 -12.82 7.89
N VAL A 91 -7.16 -13.61 7.01
CA VAL A 91 -5.95 -14.40 7.31
C VAL A 91 -4.76 -13.51 7.70
N ASP A 92 -4.73 -12.28 7.23
CA ASP A 92 -3.68 -11.30 7.59
C ASP A 92 -3.62 -11.01 9.11
N ALA A 93 -4.72 -11.22 9.82
CA ALA A 93 -4.79 -11.05 11.28
C ALA A 93 -4.32 -12.29 12.08
N TRP A 94 -4.06 -13.41 11.42
CA TRP A 94 -3.68 -14.66 12.06
C TRP A 94 -2.22 -14.63 12.53
N THR A 95 -1.96 -15.36 13.62
CA THR A 95 -0.59 -15.61 14.04
C THR A 95 0.09 -16.63 13.12
N GLN A 96 1.43 -16.63 13.11
CA GLN A 96 2.19 -17.65 12.36
C GLN A 96 1.82 -19.08 12.75
N GLU A 97 1.53 -19.30 14.04
CA GLU A 97 1.13 -20.60 14.57
C GLU A 97 -0.24 -21.03 14.03
N GLN A 98 -1.22 -20.13 14.04
CA GLN A 98 -2.54 -20.38 13.44
C GLN A 98 -2.45 -20.69 11.93
N MET A 99 -1.65 -19.92 11.18
CA MET A 99 -1.44 -20.21 9.76
C MET A 99 -0.78 -21.57 9.53
N LYS A 100 0.22 -21.90 10.34
CA LYS A 100 0.93 -23.18 10.26
C LYS A 100 -0.01 -24.35 10.56
N ASP A 101 -0.75 -24.27 11.66
CA ASP A 101 -1.70 -25.30 12.09
C ASP A 101 -2.76 -25.54 11.01
N PHE A 102 -3.29 -24.46 10.41
CA PHE A 102 -4.27 -24.57 9.32
C PHE A 102 -3.70 -25.26 8.08
N ILE A 103 -2.46 -24.89 7.68
CA ILE A 103 -1.77 -25.49 6.54
C ILE A 103 -1.51 -26.99 6.78
N GLU A 104 -1.14 -27.37 8.00
CA GLU A 104 -0.89 -28.76 8.38
C GLU A 104 -2.19 -29.56 8.51
N GLU A 105 -3.23 -28.99 9.11
CA GLU A 105 -4.54 -29.65 9.27
C GLU A 105 -5.19 -29.96 7.92
N HIS A 106 -5.19 -28.99 7.02
CA HIS A 106 -5.78 -29.14 5.68
C HIS A 106 -4.84 -29.78 4.66
N GLN A 107 -3.61 -30.13 5.05
CA GLN A 107 -2.58 -30.70 4.17
C GLN A 107 -2.44 -29.92 2.86
N ILE A 108 -2.43 -28.59 2.95
CA ILE A 108 -2.41 -27.69 1.78
C ILE A 108 -1.19 -28.02 0.90
N PRO A 109 -1.36 -28.36 -0.37
CA PRO A 109 -0.26 -28.72 -1.23
C PRO A 109 0.49 -27.48 -1.73
N CYS A 110 1.76 -27.63 -2.02
CA CYS A 110 2.54 -26.60 -2.71
C CYS A 110 1.93 -26.30 -4.08
N PRO A 111 1.59 -25.04 -4.40
CA PRO A 111 0.98 -24.68 -5.68
C PRO A 111 1.84 -25.06 -6.90
N THR A 112 3.15 -25.16 -6.74
CA THR A 112 4.08 -25.47 -7.84
C THR A 112 4.29 -26.97 -8.05
N CYS A 113 4.56 -27.72 -6.97
CA CYS A 113 4.95 -29.12 -7.10
C CYS A 113 3.96 -30.13 -6.51
N GLY A 114 2.88 -29.67 -5.86
CA GLY A 114 1.84 -30.49 -5.26
C GLY A 114 2.27 -31.26 -4.00
N LYS A 115 3.48 -31.03 -3.48
CA LYS A 115 3.97 -31.68 -2.25
C LYS A 115 3.60 -30.85 -1.03
N HIS A 116 3.40 -31.54 0.11
CA HIS A 116 3.19 -30.88 1.39
C HIS A 116 4.46 -31.04 2.24
N ASN A 117 5.42 -30.13 2.06
CA ASN A 117 6.67 -30.13 2.84
C ASN A 117 7.24 -28.70 2.86
N PHE A 118 6.94 -27.95 3.92
CA PHE A 118 7.30 -26.53 4.01
C PHE A 118 8.28 -26.27 5.16
N THR A 119 8.95 -25.12 5.08
CA THR A 119 9.70 -24.56 6.20
C THR A 119 8.74 -23.93 7.22
N ASP A 120 9.25 -23.59 8.40
CA ASP A 120 8.50 -22.72 9.30
C ASP A 120 8.23 -21.37 8.67
N ILE A 121 7.10 -20.76 9.05
CA ILE A 121 6.70 -19.42 8.60
C ILE A 121 7.61 -18.40 9.28
N ARG A 122 8.13 -17.45 8.50
CA ARG A 122 8.97 -16.34 8.99
C ARG A 122 8.43 -15.01 8.49
N GLN A 123 8.51 -13.98 9.32
CA GLN A 123 8.14 -12.63 8.90
C GLN A 123 9.25 -12.01 8.04
N PHE A 124 8.86 -11.49 6.90
CA PHE A 124 9.75 -10.79 5.98
C PHE A 124 9.33 -9.33 5.88
N ASN A 125 10.14 -8.41 6.43
CA ASN A 125 9.86 -6.99 6.36
C ASN A 125 10.02 -6.47 4.92
N LEU A 126 9.01 -5.78 4.42
CA LEU A 126 8.94 -5.29 3.03
C LEU A 126 9.74 -4.01 2.78
N MET A 127 10.35 -3.41 3.79
CA MET A 127 11.16 -2.21 3.59
C MET A 127 12.53 -2.54 3.00
N PHE A 128 12.88 -1.84 1.93
CA PHE A 128 14.26 -1.86 1.41
C PHE A 128 15.21 -1.13 2.37
N LYS A 129 16.29 -1.79 2.73
CA LYS A 129 17.40 -1.22 3.50
C LYS A 129 18.49 -0.69 2.59
N THR A 130 19.11 0.41 3.01
CA THR A 130 20.36 0.93 2.42
C THR A 130 21.18 1.59 3.51
N PHE A 131 22.29 2.19 3.16
CA PHE A 131 23.22 2.79 4.11
C PHE A 131 23.55 4.22 3.70
N GLN A 132 23.71 5.08 4.70
CA GLN A 132 24.19 6.44 4.51
C GLN A 132 25.63 6.53 5.01
N GLY A 133 26.52 7.06 4.18
CA GLY A 133 27.94 7.17 4.51
C GLY A 133 28.78 6.01 3.94
N VAL A 134 29.97 5.81 4.48
CA VAL A 134 31.00 4.91 3.91
C VAL A 134 31.01 3.51 4.54
N THR A 135 30.29 3.30 5.63
CA THR A 135 30.25 2.02 6.35
C THR A 135 28.85 1.45 6.42
N GLU A 136 28.74 0.15 6.17
CA GLU A 136 27.51 -0.60 6.25
C GLU A 136 27.31 -1.14 7.67
N ASP A 137 26.91 -0.29 8.58
CA ASP A 137 26.63 -0.64 9.97
C ASP A 137 25.21 -0.25 10.41
N ALA A 138 24.80 -0.73 11.58
CA ALA A 138 23.45 -0.50 12.11
C ALA A 138 23.15 1.00 12.34
N ARG A 139 24.15 1.84 12.61
CA ARG A 139 23.97 3.27 12.87
C ARG A 139 23.75 4.05 11.58
N ASN A 140 24.25 3.52 10.46
CA ASN A 140 24.18 4.12 9.14
C ASN A 140 23.03 3.54 8.31
N THR A 141 22.27 2.59 8.85
CA THR A 141 21.13 1.98 8.16
C THR A 141 20.01 3.00 7.99
N VAL A 142 19.56 3.15 6.74
CA VAL A 142 18.38 3.92 6.36
C VAL A 142 17.49 3.06 5.47
N TYR A 143 16.27 3.53 5.24
CA TYR A 143 15.26 2.77 4.50
C TYR A 143 14.71 3.60 3.37
N LEU A 144 14.38 2.95 2.25
CA LEU A 144 13.56 3.54 1.21
C LEU A 144 12.12 3.58 1.70
N ARG A 145 11.45 4.71 1.56
CA ARG A 145 10.07 4.86 2.05
C ARG A 145 9.13 3.88 1.35
N PRO A 146 8.27 3.14 2.09
CA PRO A 146 7.28 2.23 1.51
C PRO A 146 5.99 2.95 1.10
N GLU A 147 5.82 4.21 1.54
CA GLU A 147 4.70 5.09 1.20
C GLU A 147 5.07 6.55 1.42
N THR A 148 4.25 7.45 0.89
CA THR A 148 4.51 8.90 0.93
C THR A 148 3.86 9.60 2.13
N ALA A 149 2.98 8.92 2.88
CA ALA A 149 2.21 9.50 3.99
C ALA A 149 3.07 10.08 5.12
N GLN A 150 4.10 9.37 5.57
CA GLN A 150 4.90 9.80 6.73
C GLN A 150 5.65 11.10 6.47
N GLY A 151 6.06 11.35 5.24
CA GLY A 151 6.65 12.63 4.86
C GLY A 151 5.67 13.80 5.08
N ILE A 152 4.40 13.58 4.78
CA ILE A 152 3.33 14.56 5.01
C ILE A 152 3.14 14.78 6.52
N PHE A 153 2.99 13.71 7.30
CA PHE A 153 2.78 13.83 8.75
C PHE A 153 3.94 14.52 9.46
N VAL A 154 5.18 14.15 9.13
CA VAL A 154 6.38 14.78 9.71
C VAL A 154 6.42 16.29 9.42
N ASN A 155 5.99 16.69 8.23
CA ASN A 155 5.99 18.09 7.80
C ASN A 155 4.71 18.86 8.15
N PHE A 156 3.70 18.22 8.75
CA PHE A 156 2.41 18.87 9.03
C PHE A 156 2.52 20.27 9.67
N LYS A 157 3.23 20.36 10.78
CA LYS A 157 3.40 21.66 11.50
C LYS A 157 4.18 22.70 10.69
N ASN A 158 5.16 22.25 9.91
CA ASN A 158 5.95 23.15 9.05
C ASN A 158 5.07 23.71 7.94
N VAL A 159 4.31 22.86 7.27
CA VAL A 159 3.39 23.23 6.19
C VAL A 159 2.30 24.15 6.72
N GLN A 160 1.65 23.79 7.83
CA GLN A 160 0.61 24.62 8.45
C GLN A 160 1.13 26.04 8.76
N ARG A 161 2.32 26.14 9.34
CA ARG A 161 2.92 27.43 9.71
C ARG A 161 3.31 28.27 8.48
N THR A 162 3.94 27.66 7.49
CA THR A 162 4.43 28.37 6.30
C THR A 162 3.31 28.77 5.34
N SER A 163 2.28 27.92 5.20
CA SER A 163 1.11 28.20 4.37
C SER A 163 0.01 28.99 5.10
N ARG A 164 0.13 29.18 6.43
CA ARG A 164 -0.86 29.81 7.29
C ARG A 164 -2.26 29.19 7.22
N LYS A 165 -2.34 27.90 6.86
CA LYS A 165 -3.60 27.17 6.77
C LYS A 165 -4.20 26.89 8.14
N LYS A 166 -5.53 26.86 8.19
CA LYS A 166 -6.34 26.40 9.32
C LYS A 166 -7.12 25.18 8.91
N LEU A 167 -7.51 24.36 9.88
CA LEU A 167 -8.38 23.22 9.60
C LEU A 167 -9.74 23.67 9.06
N PRO A 168 -10.29 23.00 8.02
CA PRO A 168 -9.69 21.85 7.33
C PRO A 168 -8.66 22.27 6.28
N PHE A 169 -7.62 21.46 6.08
CA PHE A 169 -6.70 21.61 4.94
C PHE A 169 -6.02 20.27 4.62
N GLY A 170 -5.59 20.13 3.37
CA GLY A 170 -4.90 18.95 2.90
C GLY A 170 -3.47 19.23 2.48
N ILE A 171 -2.64 18.20 2.50
CA ILE A 171 -1.27 18.21 1.99
C ILE A 171 -1.13 17.09 0.98
N GLY A 172 -0.88 17.45 -0.28
CA GLY A 172 -0.70 16.51 -1.38
C GLY A 172 0.76 16.29 -1.72
N GLN A 173 1.10 15.08 -2.12
CA GLN A 173 2.42 14.70 -2.58
C GLN A 173 2.32 13.69 -3.71
N ILE A 174 3.19 13.82 -4.71
CA ILE A 174 3.45 12.78 -5.70
C ILE A 174 4.88 12.34 -5.52
N GLY A 175 5.13 11.05 -5.39
CA GLY A 175 6.48 10.57 -5.21
C GLY A 175 6.63 9.07 -5.31
N LYS A 176 7.88 8.63 -5.49
CA LYS A 176 8.23 7.22 -5.51
C LYS A 176 8.17 6.60 -4.14
N SER A 177 7.72 5.34 -4.12
CA SER A 177 7.71 4.46 -2.97
C SER A 177 8.25 3.08 -3.36
N PHE A 178 8.69 2.31 -2.36
CA PHE A 178 9.44 1.08 -2.57
C PHE A 178 8.96 0.01 -1.58
N ARG A 179 8.53 -1.12 -2.10
CA ARG A 179 8.15 -2.27 -1.29
C ARG A 179 8.85 -3.50 -1.82
N ASN A 180 9.60 -4.21 -1.03
CA ASN A 180 10.29 -5.43 -1.42
C ASN A 180 9.29 -6.60 -1.55
N GLU A 181 8.33 -6.43 -2.45
CA GLU A 181 7.23 -7.36 -2.70
C GLU A 181 7.76 -8.76 -2.99
N ILE A 182 7.16 -9.76 -2.35
CA ILE A 182 7.51 -11.17 -2.53
C ILE A 182 6.85 -11.73 -3.76
N THR A 183 5.58 -11.37 -3.98
CA THR A 183 4.77 -11.81 -5.11
C THR A 183 4.32 -10.64 -5.98
N PRO A 184 5.27 -9.91 -6.63
CA PRO A 184 4.87 -8.90 -7.59
C PRO A 184 4.16 -9.57 -8.78
N GLY A 185 3.24 -8.84 -9.41
CA GLY A 185 2.46 -9.45 -10.48
C GLY A 185 1.63 -8.46 -11.28
N ASN A 186 0.93 -8.99 -12.28
CA ASN A 186 0.04 -8.24 -13.15
C ASN A 186 0.74 -7.03 -13.80
N PHE A 187 1.93 -7.26 -14.37
CA PHE A 187 2.76 -6.26 -15.03
C PHE A 187 3.06 -5.08 -14.09
N THR A 188 2.58 -3.87 -14.38
CA THR A 188 2.83 -2.67 -13.58
C THR A 188 1.89 -2.49 -12.39
N PHE A 189 0.94 -3.40 -12.18
CA PHE A 189 -0.05 -3.30 -11.12
C PHE A 189 0.59 -3.49 -9.72
N ARG A 190 1.46 -4.50 -9.55
CA ARG A 190 2.19 -4.73 -8.30
C ARG A 190 3.69 -4.87 -8.57
N THR A 191 4.42 -3.79 -8.29
CA THR A 191 5.87 -3.67 -8.55
C THR A 191 6.60 -3.29 -7.27
N ARG A 192 7.94 -3.46 -7.27
CA ARG A 192 8.79 -3.11 -6.13
C ARG A 192 9.14 -1.62 -6.04
N GLU A 193 9.06 -0.91 -7.16
CA GLU A 193 9.24 0.53 -7.27
C GLU A 193 8.03 1.11 -8.00
N PHE A 194 7.32 2.03 -7.38
CA PHE A 194 6.10 2.63 -7.90
C PHE A 194 5.98 4.09 -7.50
N GLU A 195 4.97 4.78 -8.02
CA GLU A 195 4.65 6.14 -7.63
C GLU A 195 3.27 6.18 -6.96
N GLN A 196 3.16 7.04 -5.94
CA GLN A 196 1.89 7.36 -5.30
C GLN A 196 1.55 8.83 -5.52
N MET A 197 0.26 9.10 -5.68
CA MET A 197 -0.34 10.41 -5.59
C MET A 197 -1.19 10.40 -4.32
N GLU A 198 -0.74 11.07 -3.28
CA GLU A 198 -1.31 10.97 -1.94
C GLU A 198 -1.74 12.34 -1.42
N LEU A 199 -2.90 12.40 -0.82
CA LEU A 199 -3.45 13.57 -0.16
C LEU A 199 -3.88 13.21 1.26
N GLU A 200 -3.22 13.79 2.24
CA GLU A 200 -3.64 13.72 3.63
C GLU A 200 -4.48 14.96 3.97
N PHE A 201 -5.76 14.74 4.28
CA PHE A 201 -6.69 15.83 4.57
C PHE A 201 -7.02 15.87 6.06
N PHE A 202 -6.65 16.98 6.68
CA PHE A 202 -6.80 17.18 8.11
C PHE A 202 -8.04 18.02 8.40
N CYS A 203 -8.98 17.45 9.14
CA CYS A 203 -10.24 18.09 9.49
C CYS A 203 -10.39 18.30 11.02
N LYS A 204 -11.45 18.98 11.42
CA LYS A 204 -11.76 19.12 12.85
C LYS A 204 -12.33 17.80 13.38
N PRO A 205 -12.14 17.51 14.68
CA PRO A 205 -12.82 16.36 15.29
C PRO A 205 -14.33 16.37 15.00
N ASP A 206 -14.90 15.19 14.83
CA ASP A 206 -16.32 14.93 14.56
C ASP A 206 -16.85 15.44 13.20
N THR A 207 -15.98 15.89 12.30
CA THR A 207 -16.34 16.23 10.91
C THR A 207 -15.74 15.23 9.90
N ASP A 208 -15.12 14.17 10.37
CA ASP A 208 -14.40 13.20 9.58
C ASP A 208 -15.30 12.45 8.57
N LEU A 209 -16.49 12.00 8.99
CA LEU A 209 -17.41 11.28 8.09
C LEU A 209 -18.04 12.19 7.02
N GLU A 210 -18.25 13.49 7.31
CA GLU A 210 -18.70 14.45 6.30
C GLU A 210 -17.62 14.64 5.22
N TRP A 211 -16.36 14.80 5.64
CA TRP A 211 -15.24 14.92 4.71
C TRP A 211 -14.94 13.62 3.98
N PHE A 212 -15.14 12.49 4.62
CA PHE A 212 -15.03 11.18 3.96
C PHE A 212 -16.03 11.06 2.80
N ALA A 213 -17.29 11.39 3.03
CA ALA A 213 -18.32 11.40 1.98
C ALA A 213 -17.99 12.37 0.85
N TYR A 214 -17.50 13.57 1.20
CA TYR A 214 -17.04 14.57 0.21
C TYR A 214 -15.92 14.01 -0.67
N TRP A 215 -14.86 13.45 -0.08
CA TRP A 215 -13.70 12.95 -0.82
C TRP A 215 -14.04 11.69 -1.62
N LYS A 216 -14.91 10.83 -1.12
CA LYS A 216 -15.41 9.66 -1.84
C LYS A 216 -16.05 10.08 -3.18
N GLN A 217 -16.96 11.05 -3.15
CA GLN A 217 -17.58 11.57 -4.36
C GLN A 217 -16.58 12.34 -5.24
N PHE A 218 -15.72 13.15 -4.64
CA PHE A 218 -14.73 13.94 -5.37
C PHE A 218 -13.76 13.04 -6.17
N CYS A 219 -13.30 11.94 -5.59
CA CYS A 219 -12.44 10.97 -6.29
C CYS A 219 -13.16 10.33 -7.48
N LEU A 220 -14.42 9.95 -7.32
CA LEU A 220 -15.21 9.36 -8.39
C LEU A 220 -15.44 10.37 -9.54
N ASP A 221 -15.83 11.60 -9.22
CA ASP A 221 -16.02 12.66 -10.22
C ASP A 221 -14.75 12.96 -10.99
N TRP A 222 -13.60 12.92 -10.31
CA TRP A 222 -12.31 13.07 -10.97
C TRP A 222 -12.01 11.93 -11.94
N LEU A 223 -12.25 10.67 -11.56
CA LEU A 223 -12.07 9.52 -12.43
C LEU A 223 -12.97 9.59 -13.67
N TYR A 224 -14.22 9.98 -13.50
CA TYR A 224 -15.12 10.20 -14.64
C TYR A 224 -14.62 11.35 -15.55
N SER A 225 -14.04 12.39 -14.98
CA SER A 225 -13.45 13.48 -15.75
C SER A 225 -12.24 13.07 -16.63
N LEU A 226 -11.60 11.95 -16.27
CA LEU A 226 -10.53 11.33 -17.08
C LEU A 226 -11.07 10.42 -18.19
N GLY A 227 -12.39 10.20 -18.24
CA GLY A 227 -13.04 9.39 -19.27
C GLY A 227 -13.32 7.94 -18.87
N LEU A 228 -13.11 7.57 -17.61
CA LEU A 228 -13.52 6.28 -17.09
C LEU A 228 -15.06 6.24 -16.99
N LYS A 229 -15.65 5.08 -17.26
CA LYS A 229 -17.10 4.91 -17.31
C LYS A 229 -17.62 4.30 -16.02
N GLU A 230 -18.90 4.52 -15.75
CA GLU A 230 -19.58 4.00 -14.56
C GLU A 230 -19.49 2.47 -14.48
N GLU A 231 -19.64 1.77 -15.60
CA GLU A 231 -19.55 0.32 -15.67
C GLU A 231 -18.14 -0.25 -15.43
N GLU A 232 -17.12 0.61 -15.45
CA GLU A 232 -15.71 0.24 -15.24
C GLU A 232 -15.24 0.47 -13.80
N ILE A 233 -16.07 1.12 -12.98
CA ILE A 233 -15.70 1.55 -11.62
C ILE A 233 -16.74 1.05 -10.63
N ARG A 234 -16.29 0.64 -9.45
CA ARG A 234 -17.16 0.37 -8.31
C ARG A 234 -16.58 0.93 -7.03
N TYR A 235 -17.45 1.21 -6.07
CA TYR A 235 -17.07 1.39 -4.68
C TYR A 235 -16.99 0.03 -3.98
N ARG A 236 -15.95 -0.18 -3.19
CA ARG A 236 -15.81 -1.28 -2.25
C ARG A 236 -15.63 -0.70 -0.86
N ASP A 237 -16.72 -0.65 -0.10
CA ASP A 237 -16.66 -0.25 1.30
C ASP A 237 -16.12 -1.42 2.13
N HIS A 238 -15.15 -1.16 3.01
CA HIS A 238 -14.60 -2.17 3.90
C HIS A 238 -15.59 -2.54 5.00
N SER A 239 -15.68 -3.84 5.31
CA SER A 239 -16.44 -4.32 6.46
C SER A 239 -15.76 -3.89 7.77
N PRO A 240 -16.48 -3.88 8.91
CA PRO A 240 -15.87 -3.55 10.20
C PRO A 240 -14.64 -4.40 10.56
N GLU A 241 -14.60 -5.65 10.10
CA GLU A 241 -13.52 -6.61 10.34
C GLU A 241 -12.27 -6.32 9.51
N GLU A 242 -12.44 -5.67 8.35
CA GLU A 242 -11.35 -5.27 7.46
C GLU A 242 -10.72 -3.92 7.85
N LEU A 243 -11.42 -3.14 8.70
CA LEU A 243 -10.92 -1.82 9.07
C LEU A 243 -9.66 -1.90 9.93
N CYS A 244 -8.65 -1.10 9.57
CA CYS A 244 -7.53 -0.86 10.47
C CYS A 244 -8.00 -0.29 11.81
N PHE A 245 -7.31 -0.59 12.90
CA PHE A 245 -7.66 -0.17 14.25
C PHE A 245 -7.85 1.35 14.43
N TYR A 246 -7.27 2.15 13.57
CA TYR A 246 -7.37 3.62 13.57
C TYR A 246 -8.41 4.17 12.61
N SER A 247 -9.05 3.33 11.79
CA SER A 247 -9.99 3.76 10.74
C SER A 247 -11.44 3.64 11.22
N LYS A 248 -12.26 4.64 10.92
CA LYS A 248 -13.73 4.60 11.12
C LYS A 248 -14.45 4.11 9.86
N ALA A 249 -13.90 4.35 8.69
CA ALA A 249 -14.45 3.96 7.40
C ALA A 249 -13.33 3.94 6.36
N THR A 250 -13.40 3.00 5.43
CA THR A 250 -12.50 2.89 4.28
C THR A 250 -13.33 2.50 3.06
N THR A 251 -13.07 3.15 1.93
CA THR A 251 -13.66 2.81 0.64
C THR A 251 -12.58 2.78 -0.41
N ASP A 252 -12.50 1.68 -1.15
CA ASP A 252 -11.73 1.62 -2.36
C ASP A 252 -12.59 2.05 -3.55
N VAL A 253 -12.01 2.79 -4.48
CA VAL A 253 -12.60 3.06 -5.79
C VAL A 253 -11.85 2.17 -6.77
N GLU A 254 -12.47 1.06 -7.14
CA GLU A 254 -11.85 0.01 -7.93
C GLU A 254 -12.18 0.17 -9.40
N PHE A 255 -11.18 -0.06 -10.25
CA PHE A 255 -11.32 -0.12 -11.71
C PHE A 255 -11.26 -1.57 -12.17
N LEU A 256 -12.16 -1.92 -13.09
CA LEU A 256 -12.21 -3.27 -13.67
C LEU A 256 -11.06 -3.48 -14.69
N PHE A 257 -9.98 -4.08 -14.22
CA PHE A 257 -8.88 -4.49 -15.09
C PHE A 257 -9.19 -5.80 -15.83
N PRO A 258 -8.47 -6.13 -16.93
CA PRO A 258 -8.64 -7.39 -17.65
C PRO A 258 -8.35 -8.67 -16.83
N PHE A 259 -7.68 -8.51 -15.69
CA PHE A 259 -7.32 -9.61 -14.78
C PHE A 259 -8.15 -9.63 -13.48
N GLY A 260 -9.18 -8.80 -13.36
CA GLY A 260 -10.05 -8.74 -12.19
C GLY A 260 -10.10 -7.41 -11.48
#